data_fb662e19b89674f541a7a55523f5b05f
#
_entry.id   fb662e19b89674f541a7a55523f5b05f
#
_cell.length_a   1.000
_cell.length_b   1.000
_cell.length_c   1.000
_cell.angle_alpha   90.00
_cell.angle_beta   90.00
_cell.angle_gamma   90.00
#
_symmetry.space_group_name_H-M   'P 1'
#
loop_
_entity.id
_entity.type
_entity.pdbx_description
1 polymer ?
#
loop_
_entity_poly.entity_id
_entity_poly.type
_entity_poly.pdbx_seq_one_letter_code
_entity_poly.pdbx_strand_id
1 'polypeptide(L)'
;MLQADFRTTLFPWYLYRNQIGRIPEIVKQKQSDVYKNYGVEPFASQVQEYREDGFIVRHPAPGDRSAWQTAPLWRPENLRKEAVDAFEKLWKFCREEGIELDVVMMPIPQVTYEKYQKEYDAAIRYFTEFMEERQVPVFNYLDDLRSEVPRELEMYGDYEGHMYAETAAKFSRFFAEELMGRKK
;
A
#
# COMPACT_ATOMS: atom_id res chain seq x y z
N MET A 1 -5.03 -22.84 8.11
CA MET A 1 -5.24 -22.55 9.54
C MET A 1 -3.92 -22.03 10.12
N LEU A 2 -3.79 -20.73 10.38
CA LEU A 2 -2.67 -20.19 11.13
C LEU A 2 -2.70 -20.89 12.49
N GLN A 3 -1.68 -21.72 12.79
CA GLN A 3 -1.44 -22.13 14.16
C GLN A 3 -1.09 -20.87 14.94
N ALA A 4 -2.11 -20.24 15.51
CA ALA A 4 -1.89 -19.22 16.51
C ALA A 4 -1.03 -19.88 17.59
N ASP A 5 0.15 -19.30 17.85
CA ASP A 5 0.97 -19.76 18.95
C ASP A 5 0.06 -19.80 20.20
N PHE A 6 -0.08 -20.96 20.78
CA PHE A 6 -0.97 -21.18 21.93
C PHE A 6 -0.74 -20.14 23.04
N ARG A 7 0.50 -19.63 23.15
CA ARG A 7 0.90 -18.56 24.09
C ARG A 7 0.20 -17.25 23.80
N THR A 8 0.01 -16.90 22.53
CA THR A 8 -0.69 -15.64 22.13
C THR A 8 -2.20 -15.77 22.27
N THR A 9 -2.74 -16.99 22.17
CA THR A 9 -4.17 -17.28 22.34
C THR A 9 -4.56 -17.26 23.82
N LEU A 10 -3.79 -17.92 24.69
CA LEU A 10 -4.05 -17.97 26.15
C LEU A 10 -3.57 -16.71 26.88
N PHE A 11 -2.54 -16.08 26.38
CA PHE A 11 -1.93 -14.90 26.99
C PHE A 11 -1.72 -13.79 25.95
N PRO A 12 -2.76 -13.03 25.58
CA PRO A 12 -2.65 -11.97 24.59
C PRO A 12 -1.56 -10.94 24.91
N TRP A 13 -1.27 -10.71 26.19
CA TRP A 13 -0.19 -9.82 26.63
C TRP A 13 1.21 -10.33 26.23
N TYR A 14 1.37 -11.60 25.91
CA TYR A 14 2.64 -12.17 25.44
C TYR A 14 3.13 -11.52 24.14
N LEU A 15 2.22 -11.03 23.29
CA LEU A 15 2.55 -10.24 22.09
C LEU A 15 3.30 -8.95 22.45
N TYR A 16 3.01 -8.40 23.63
CA TYR A 16 3.51 -7.09 24.05
C TYR A 16 4.67 -7.20 25.07
N ARG A 17 5.17 -8.41 25.38
CA ARG A 17 6.21 -8.63 26.39
C ARG A 17 7.46 -7.76 26.23
N ASN A 18 7.83 -7.46 24.98
CA ASN A 18 8.98 -6.60 24.65
C ASN A 18 8.64 -5.10 24.69
N GLN A 19 7.38 -4.76 24.98
CA GLN A 19 6.89 -3.38 25.00
C GLN A 19 6.45 -2.94 26.40
N ILE A 20 6.82 -3.68 27.43
CA ILE A 20 6.41 -3.38 28.83
C ILE A 20 6.80 -1.95 29.21
N GLY A 21 7.98 -1.48 28.80
CA GLY A 21 8.42 -0.10 29.04
C GLY A 21 7.55 0.98 28.38
N ARG A 22 6.72 0.62 27.38
CA ARG A 22 5.81 1.53 26.71
C ARG A 22 4.40 1.56 27.29
N ILE A 23 4.13 0.72 28.32
CA ILE A 23 2.79 0.66 28.93
C ILE A 23 2.30 2.02 29.40
N PRO A 24 3.09 2.86 30.09
CA PRO A 24 2.62 4.19 30.53
C PRO A 24 2.21 5.08 29.34
N GLU A 25 2.97 5.03 28.26
CA GLU A 25 2.66 5.78 27.03
C GLU A 25 1.37 5.27 26.38
N ILE A 26 1.22 3.96 26.25
CA ILE A 26 0.03 3.32 25.67
C ILE A 26 -1.21 3.65 26.51
N VAL A 27 -1.09 3.61 27.84
CA VAL A 27 -2.21 3.97 28.76
C VAL A 27 -2.58 5.44 28.57
N LYS A 28 -1.60 6.34 28.47
CA LYS A 28 -1.84 7.76 28.22
C LYS A 28 -2.54 7.99 26.86
N GLN A 29 -2.09 7.29 25.81
CA GLN A 29 -2.74 7.35 24.49
C GLN A 29 -4.19 6.87 24.55
N LYS A 30 -4.45 5.73 25.23
CA LYS A 30 -5.80 5.18 25.39
C LYS A 30 -6.74 6.06 26.22
N GLN A 31 -6.19 6.93 27.04
CA GLN A 31 -6.96 7.93 27.82
C GLN A 31 -7.17 9.24 27.06
N SER A 32 -6.52 9.44 25.92
CA SER A 32 -6.71 10.64 25.10
C SER A 32 -8.12 10.69 24.48
N ASP A 33 -8.60 11.90 24.23
CA ASP A 33 -9.90 12.10 23.60
C ASP A 33 -9.96 11.52 22.18
N VAL A 34 -8.83 11.57 21.45
CA VAL A 34 -8.67 10.93 20.14
C VAL A 34 -9.00 9.44 20.21
N TYR A 35 -8.46 8.74 21.21
CA TYR A 35 -8.69 7.31 21.35
C TYR A 35 -10.10 6.96 21.87
N LYS A 36 -10.65 7.78 22.78
CA LYS A 36 -11.97 7.55 23.37
C LYS A 36 -13.11 7.76 22.38
N ASN A 37 -12.96 8.73 21.49
CA ASN A 37 -14.04 9.13 20.59
C ASN A 37 -14.04 8.36 19.28
N TYR A 38 -12.95 7.67 18.91
CA TYR A 38 -12.80 6.92 17.65
C TYR A 38 -13.27 7.69 16.40
N GLY A 39 -13.29 9.02 16.48
CA GLY A 39 -13.64 9.88 15.35
C GLY A 39 -12.47 10.02 14.39
N VAL A 40 -12.76 10.35 13.15
CA VAL A 40 -11.73 10.61 12.13
C VAL A 40 -11.19 12.04 12.15
N GLU A 41 -11.98 12.98 12.69
CA GLU A 41 -11.64 14.41 12.75
C GLU A 41 -10.32 14.70 13.49
N PRO A 42 -9.96 14.02 14.62
CA PRO A 42 -8.69 14.26 15.29
C PRO A 42 -7.46 13.92 14.45
N PHE A 43 -7.63 13.16 13.38
CA PHE A 43 -6.56 12.82 12.44
C PHE A 43 -6.54 13.73 11.22
N ALA A 44 -7.52 14.62 11.09
CA ALA A 44 -7.55 15.61 10.03
C ALA A 44 -6.50 16.70 10.25
N SER A 45 -5.94 17.20 9.16
CA SER A 45 -5.02 18.33 9.13
C SER A 45 -5.28 19.17 7.89
N GLN A 46 -4.57 20.30 7.73
CA GLN A 46 -4.67 21.11 6.51
C GLN A 46 -4.29 20.36 5.22
N VAL A 47 -3.51 19.29 5.34
CA VAL A 47 -2.99 18.53 4.20
C VAL A 47 -3.56 17.11 4.10
N GLN A 48 -4.34 16.68 5.09
CA GLN A 48 -4.84 15.32 5.18
C GLN A 48 -6.18 15.26 5.90
N GLU A 49 -7.12 14.53 5.33
CA GLU A 49 -8.42 14.24 5.90
C GLU A 49 -8.64 12.72 5.88
N TYR A 50 -9.13 12.18 7.00
CA TYR A 50 -9.54 10.78 7.10
C TYR A 50 -11.04 10.71 6.96
N ARG A 51 -11.54 9.86 6.07
CA ARG A 51 -12.96 9.62 5.87
C ARG A 51 -13.40 8.33 6.57
N GLU A 52 -14.66 8.26 6.93
CA GLU A 52 -15.23 7.08 7.60
C GLU A 52 -15.19 5.81 6.75
N ASP A 53 -15.15 5.96 5.41
CA ASP A 53 -14.96 4.86 4.47
C ASP A 53 -13.52 4.32 4.42
N GLY A 54 -12.61 4.86 5.25
CA GLY A 54 -11.21 4.48 5.31
C GLY A 54 -10.32 5.18 4.27
N PHE A 55 -10.89 6.06 3.44
CA PHE A 55 -10.11 6.81 2.46
C PHE A 55 -9.38 7.98 3.11
N ILE A 56 -8.09 8.13 2.79
CA ILE A 56 -7.27 9.26 3.22
C ILE A 56 -7.19 10.27 2.05
N VAL A 57 -7.91 11.38 2.19
CA VAL A 57 -7.82 12.49 1.26
C VAL A 57 -6.53 13.24 1.52
N ARG A 58 -5.68 13.37 0.51
CA ARG A 58 -4.48 14.22 0.57
C ARG A 58 -4.69 15.46 -0.28
N HIS A 59 -4.35 16.61 0.31
CA HIS A 59 -4.38 17.91 -0.36
C HIS A 59 -2.96 18.43 -0.60
N PRO A 60 -2.73 19.22 -1.66
CA PRO A 60 -1.46 19.87 -1.87
C PRO A 60 -1.06 20.71 -0.65
N ALA A 61 0.12 20.46 -0.12
CA ALA A 61 0.71 21.28 0.96
C ALA A 61 1.67 22.30 0.34
N PRO A 62 1.66 23.54 0.81
CA PRO A 62 2.75 24.45 0.55
C PRO A 62 3.99 23.93 1.30
N GLY A 63 5.07 23.65 0.58
CA GLY A 63 6.30 23.15 1.21
C GLY A 63 7.37 22.77 0.21
N ASP A 64 8.58 22.69 0.73
CA ASP A 64 9.74 22.23 -0.02
C ASP A 64 9.67 20.71 -0.21
N ARG A 65 9.59 20.28 -1.45
CA ARG A 65 9.64 18.86 -1.86
C ARG A 65 11.06 18.39 -2.17
N SER A 66 12.08 19.17 -1.78
CA SER A 66 13.49 18.87 -2.09
C SER A 66 14.02 17.65 -1.32
N ALA A 67 13.40 17.29 -0.20
CA ALA A 67 13.78 16.12 0.59
C ALA A 67 13.22 14.84 -0.03
N TRP A 68 14.05 14.16 -0.83
CA TRP A 68 13.80 12.79 -1.21
C TRP A 68 13.78 11.90 0.03
N GLN A 69 12.63 11.44 0.41
CA GLN A 69 12.55 10.29 1.29
C GLN A 69 12.79 9.05 0.42
N THR A 70 13.84 8.33 0.74
CA THR A 70 14.11 7.07 0.05
C THR A 70 13.25 6.00 0.69
N ALA A 71 12.13 5.68 0.05
CA ALA A 71 11.47 4.42 0.36
C ALA A 71 12.47 3.26 0.11
N PRO A 72 12.46 2.24 0.96
CA PRO A 72 13.30 1.07 0.72
C PRO A 72 12.87 0.42 -0.61
N LEU A 73 13.72 0.53 -1.62
CA LEU A 73 13.50 -0.09 -2.92
C LEU A 73 13.53 -1.61 -2.77
N TRP A 74 12.64 -2.27 -3.50
CA TRP A 74 12.66 -3.72 -3.56
C TRP A 74 13.96 -4.21 -4.24
N ARG A 75 14.54 -5.26 -3.65
CA ARG A 75 15.69 -6.00 -4.21
C ARG A 75 15.49 -7.48 -3.91
N PRO A 76 16.01 -8.40 -4.74
CA PRO A 76 15.87 -9.84 -4.51
C PRO A 76 16.29 -10.29 -3.10
N GLU A 77 17.36 -9.71 -2.57
CA GLU A 77 17.88 -10.00 -1.23
C GLU A 77 16.97 -9.52 -0.10
N ASN A 78 16.04 -8.61 -0.38
CA ASN A 78 15.05 -8.11 0.58
C ASN A 78 13.75 -8.92 0.59
N LEU A 79 13.66 -9.93 -0.27
CA LEU A 79 12.48 -10.77 -0.35
C LEU A 79 12.33 -11.59 0.93
N ARG A 80 11.24 -11.36 1.65
CA ARG A 80 10.93 -12.08 2.88
C ARG A 80 10.15 -13.34 2.55
N LYS A 81 10.68 -14.48 2.98
CA LYS A 81 10.00 -15.78 2.81
C LYS A 81 8.58 -15.75 3.39
N GLU A 82 8.40 -15.12 4.55
CA GLU A 82 7.10 -15.00 5.20
C GLU A 82 6.07 -14.23 4.36
N ALA A 83 6.51 -13.21 3.61
CA ALA A 83 5.64 -12.47 2.70
C ALA A 83 5.22 -13.34 1.51
N VAL A 84 6.14 -14.11 0.95
CA VAL A 84 5.84 -15.08 -0.12
C VAL A 84 4.87 -16.14 0.39
N ASP A 85 5.13 -16.74 1.56
CA ASP A 85 4.27 -17.75 2.16
C ASP A 85 2.85 -17.20 2.47
N ALA A 86 2.76 -15.93 2.86
CA ALA A 86 1.47 -15.27 3.10
C ALA A 86 0.69 -15.04 1.78
N PHE A 87 1.37 -14.59 0.74
CA PHE A 87 0.77 -14.46 -0.58
C PHE A 87 0.30 -15.82 -1.14
N GLU A 88 1.11 -16.87 -1.02
CA GLU A 88 0.74 -18.22 -1.44
C GLU A 88 -0.54 -18.73 -0.76
N LYS A 89 -0.71 -18.42 0.52
CA LYS A 89 -1.94 -18.77 1.26
C LYS A 89 -3.14 -17.98 0.73
N LEU A 90 -2.97 -16.68 0.48
CA LEU A 90 -4.02 -15.84 -0.10
C LEU A 90 -4.42 -16.34 -1.49
N TRP A 91 -3.45 -16.59 -2.36
CA TRP A 91 -3.69 -17.09 -3.71
C TRP A 91 -4.43 -18.43 -3.71
N LYS A 92 -4.00 -19.40 -2.87
CA LYS A 92 -4.68 -20.69 -2.73
C LYS A 92 -6.12 -20.53 -2.24
N PHE A 93 -6.32 -19.70 -1.23
CA PHE A 93 -7.65 -19.39 -0.72
C PHE A 93 -8.55 -18.79 -1.80
N CYS A 94 -8.08 -17.79 -2.54
CA CYS A 94 -8.88 -17.21 -3.63
C CYS A 94 -9.25 -18.25 -4.70
N ARG A 95 -8.31 -19.11 -5.06
CA ARG A 95 -8.54 -20.19 -6.02
C ARG A 95 -9.56 -21.23 -5.53
N GLU A 96 -9.47 -21.63 -4.26
CA GLU A 96 -10.38 -22.61 -3.64
C GLU A 96 -11.80 -22.06 -3.51
N GLU A 97 -11.93 -20.77 -3.22
CA GLU A 97 -13.22 -20.09 -3.06
C GLU A 97 -13.77 -19.47 -4.37
N GLY A 98 -13.08 -19.63 -5.48
CA GLY A 98 -13.50 -19.05 -6.76
C GLY A 98 -13.47 -17.52 -6.79
N ILE A 99 -12.60 -16.90 -6.01
CA ILE A 99 -12.40 -15.46 -5.95
C ILE A 99 -11.36 -15.04 -7.00
N GLU A 100 -11.71 -14.07 -7.84
CA GLU A 100 -10.75 -13.47 -8.77
C GLU A 100 -9.71 -12.65 -7.99
N LEU A 101 -8.43 -12.90 -8.26
CA LEU A 101 -7.30 -12.18 -7.67
C LEU A 101 -6.55 -11.45 -8.79
N ASP A 102 -6.54 -10.14 -8.74
CA ASP A 102 -5.77 -9.28 -9.63
C ASP A 102 -4.67 -8.54 -8.85
N VAL A 103 -3.53 -8.32 -9.47
CA VAL A 103 -2.43 -7.54 -8.91
C VAL A 103 -2.28 -6.23 -9.68
N VAL A 104 -2.17 -5.14 -8.96
CA VAL A 104 -1.98 -3.80 -9.53
C VAL A 104 -0.66 -3.22 -9.03
N MET A 105 0.26 -2.95 -9.95
CA MET A 105 1.45 -2.14 -9.69
C MET A 105 1.09 -0.68 -9.92
N MET A 106 0.93 0.06 -8.84
CA MET A 106 0.43 1.44 -8.87
C MET A 106 1.43 2.38 -9.56
N PRO A 107 0.97 3.40 -10.30
CA PRO A 107 1.85 4.39 -10.88
C PRO A 107 2.53 5.24 -9.81
N ILE A 108 3.73 5.69 -10.12
CA ILE A 108 4.56 6.58 -9.30
C ILE A 108 5.03 7.77 -10.14
N PRO A 109 5.51 8.87 -9.50
CA PRO A 109 6.07 9.99 -10.24
C PRO A 109 7.17 9.54 -11.22
N GLN A 110 7.13 10.04 -12.47
CA GLN A 110 8.11 9.70 -13.50
C GLN A 110 9.56 9.95 -13.03
N VAL A 111 9.77 11.06 -12.36
CA VAL A 111 11.09 11.42 -11.82
C VAL A 111 11.61 10.38 -10.80
N THR A 112 10.73 9.72 -10.06
CA THR A 112 11.08 8.64 -9.12
C THR A 112 11.44 7.38 -9.87
N TYR A 113 10.62 7.00 -10.86
CA TYR A 113 10.88 5.85 -11.70
C TYR A 113 12.24 5.98 -12.41
N GLU A 114 12.50 7.11 -13.08
CA GLU A 114 13.75 7.36 -13.80
C GLU A 114 14.97 7.32 -12.88
N LYS A 115 14.85 7.88 -11.66
CA LYS A 115 15.94 7.86 -10.68
C LYS A 115 16.35 6.46 -10.24
N TYR A 116 15.40 5.55 -10.14
CA TYR A 116 15.58 4.17 -9.65
C TYR A 116 15.16 3.14 -10.68
N GLN A 117 15.33 3.45 -11.96
CA GLN A 117 14.82 2.64 -13.08
C GLN A 117 15.27 1.18 -13.00
N LYS A 118 16.53 0.93 -12.69
CA LYS A 118 17.07 -0.45 -12.63
C LYS A 118 16.36 -1.30 -11.57
N GLU A 119 16.09 -0.71 -10.42
CA GLU A 119 15.39 -1.39 -9.32
C GLU A 119 13.92 -1.62 -9.65
N TYR A 120 13.25 -0.63 -10.24
CA TYR A 120 11.86 -0.80 -10.68
C TYR A 120 11.72 -1.80 -11.81
N ASP A 121 12.59 -1.77 -12.83
CA ASP A 121 12.58 -2.76 -13.92
C ASP A 121 12.81 -4.19 -13.39
N ALA A 122 13.71 -4.34 -12.43
CA ALA A 122 13.94 -5.63 -11.78
C ALA A 122 12.73 -6.10 -10.98
N ALA A 123 12.07 -5.19 -10.26
CA ALA A 123 10.86 -5.49 -9.51
C ALA A 123 9.69 -5.86 -10.43
N ILE A 124 9.45 -5.06 -11.49
CA ILE A 124 8.41 -5.33 -12.49
C ILE A 124 8.58 -6.74 -13.05
N ARG A 125 9.79 -7.06 -13.53
CA ARG A 125 10.08 -8.38 -14.10
C ARG A 125 9.81 -9.49 -13.10
N TYR A 126 10.38 -9.41 -11.90
CA TYR A 126 10.23 -10.43 -10.88
C TYR A 126 8.76 -10.66 -10.51
N PHE A 127 8.02 -9.59 -10.22
CA PHE A 127 6.62 -9.73 -9.80
C PHE A 127 5.71 -10.15 -10.94
N THR A 128 5.99 -9.74 -12.18
CA THR A 128 5.24 -10.21 -13.35
C THR A 128 5.43 -11.72 -13.54
N GLU A 129 6.68 -12.19 -13.57
CA GLU A 129 7.00 -13.62 -13.70
C GLU A 129 6.40 -14.44 -12.54
N PHE A 130 6.52 -13.93 -11.31
CA PHE A 130 5.96 -14.58 -10.12
C PHE A 130 4.44 -14.73 -10.17
N MET A 131 3.73 -13.75 -10.71
CA MET A 131 2.27 -13.78 -10.87
C MET A 131 1.85 -14.63 -12.08
N GLU A 132 2.57 -14.56 -13.19
CA GLU A 132 2.32 -15.39 -14.38
C GLU A 132 2.37 -16.88 -14.07
N GLU A 133 3.36 -17.35 -13.31
CA GLU A 133 3.46 -18.75 -12.85
C GLU A 133 2.21 -19.20 -12.08
N ARG A 134 1.46 -18.27 -11.47
CA ARG A 134 0.25 -18.52 -10.68
C ARG A 134 -1.02 -18.19 -11.43
N GLN A 135 -0.89 -17.77 -12.69
CA GLN A 135 -2.02 -17.35 -13.53
C GLN A 135 -2.81 -16.20 -12.88
N VAL A 136 -2.11 -15.31 -12.17
CA VAL A 136 -2.68 -14.11 -11.57
C VAL A 136 -2.44 -12.92 -12.52
N PRO A 137 -3.50 -12.25 -13.01
CA PRO A 137 -3.36 -11.09 -13.86
C PRO A 137 -2.61 -9.94 -13.16
N VAL A 138 -1.72 -9.27 -13.91
CA VAL A 138 -1.01 -8.09 -13.44
C VAL A 138 -1.39 -6.89 -14.30
N PHE A 139 -1.77 -5.81 -13.62
CA PHE A 139 -1.92 -4.49 -14.20
C PHE A 139 -0.70 -3.66 -13.81
N ASN A 140 0.22 -3.46 -14.74
CA ASN A 140 1.45 -2.73 -14.49
C ASN A 140 1.33 -1.29 -14.98
N TYR A 141 1.34 -0.32 -14.03
CA TYR A 141 1.33 1.11 -14.30
C TYR A 141 2.62 1.81 -13.87
N LEU A 142 3.61 1.07 -13.38
CA LEU A 142 4.89 1.66 -12.94
C LEU A 142 5.67 2.31 -14.08
N ASP A 143 5.66 1.70 -15.26
CA ASP A 143 6.32 2.17 -16.48
C ASP A 143 5.34 2.51 -17.61
N ASP A 144 4.04 2.55 -17.32
CA ASP A 144 3.00 2.90 -18.29
C ASP A 144 3.06 4.39 -18.63
N LEU A 145 3.15 4.70 -19.90
CA LEU A 145 3.26 6.05 -20.45
C LEU A 145 1.95 6.57 -21.08
N ARG A 146 0.83 5.85 -20.89
CA ARG A 146 -0.46 6.34 -21.35
C ARG A 146 -0.85 7.63 -20.62
N SER A 147 -1.52 8.53 -21.30
CA SER A 147 -1.88 9.85 -20.77
C SER A 147 -2.83 9.81 -19.57
N GLU A 148 -3.57 8.72 -19.43
CA GLU A 148 -4.50 8.46 -18.31
C GLU A 148 -3.79 8.05 -17.02
N VAL A 149 -2.54 7.59 -17.14
CA VAL A 149 -1.71 7.18 -15.99
C VAL A 149 -0.98 8.42 -15.45
N PRO A 150 -1.20 8.80 -14.19
CA PRO A 150 -0.55 9.98 -13.63
C PRO A 150 0.95 9.74 -13.47
N ARG A 151 1.77 10.67 -13.97
CA ARG A 151 3.24 10.58 -13.92
C ARG A 151 3.91 11.86 -13.40
N GLU A 152 3.23 13.00 -13.49
CA GLU A 152 3.76 14.29 -13.03
C GLU A 152 3.82 14.33 -11.51
N LEU A 153 4.95 14.80 -10.95
CA LEU A 153 5.17 14.87 -9.50
C LEU A 153 4.08 15.71 -8.79
N GLU A 154 3.54 16.71 -9.47
CA GLU A 154 2.50 17.62 -8.97
C GLU A 154 1.18 16.90 -8.67
N MET A 155 0.99 15.72 -9.23
CA MET A 155 -0.18 14.86 -9.00
C MET A 155 -0.08 14.04 -7.70
N TYR A 156 1.07 14.11 -7.02
CA TYR A 156 1.40 13.31 -5.85
C TYR A 156 1.77 14.19 -4.65
N GLY A 157 1.53 13.65 -3.46
CA GLY A 157 1.94 14.27 -2.21
C GLY A 157 3.41 14.05 -1.87
N ASP A 158 4.05 13.07 -2.52
CA ASP A 158 5.44 12.69 -2.29
C ASP A 158 6.04 11.97 -3.51
N TYR A 159 7.30 11.57 -3.39
CA TYR A 159 8.02 10.82 -4.42
C TYR A 159 7.72 9.31 -4.41
N GLU A 160 6.98 8.82 -3.40
CA GLU A 160 6.70 7.38 -3.22
C GLU A 160 5.44 6.92 -3.96
N GLY A 161 4.63 7.87 -4.46
CA GLY A 161 3.45 7.56 -5.26
C GLY A 161 2.11 7.73 -4.53
N HIS A 162 2.08 8.46 -3.41
CA HIS A 162 0.82 8.80 -2.76
C HIS A 162 0.10 9.92 -3.51
N MET A 163 -0.88 9.54 -4.33
CA MET A 163 -1.64 10.47 -5.16
C MET A 163 -2.48 11.43 -4.33
N TYR A 164 -2.66 12.64 -4.84
CA TYR A 164 -3.74 13.51 -4.35
C TYR A 164 -5.11 12.94 -4.69
N ALA A 165 -6.13 13.33 -3.94
CA ALA A 165 -7.48 12.76 -4.03
C ALA A 165 -8.08 12.84 -5.44
N GLU A 166 -7.90 13.98 -6.13
CA GLU A 166 -8.40 14.16 -7.48
C GLU A 166 -7.70 13.22 -8.49
N THR A 167 -6.38 13.10 -8.37
CA THR A 167 -5.58 12.19 -9.18
C THR A 167 -5.99 10.75 -8.93
N ALA A 168 -6.11 10.34 -7.67
CA ALA A 168 -6.55 9.00 -7.29
C ALA A 168 -7.95 8.68 -7.85
N ALA A 169 -8.88 9.64 -7.80
CA ALA A 169 -10.23 9.46 -8.34
C ALA A 169 -10.23 9.31 -9.87
N LYS A 170 -9.40 10.07 -10.60
CA LYS A 170 -9.26 9.94 -12.06
C LYS A 170 -8.65 8.59 -12.44
N PHE A 171 -7.56 8.22 -11.79
CA PHE A 171 -6.89 6.95 -12.02
C PHE A 171 -7.80 5.75 -11.67
N SER A 172 -8.55 5.81 -10.58
CA SER A 172 -9.49 4.74 -10.20
C SER A 172 -10.59 4.53 -11.24
N ARG A 173 -11.10 5.59 -11.86
CA ARG A 173 -12.08 5.46 -12.97
C ARG A 173 -11.45 4.81 -14.20
N PHE A 174 -10.29 5.27 -14.61
CA PHE A 174 -9.53 4.67 -15.71
C PHE A 174 -9.26 3.17 -15.46
N PHE A 175 -8.77 2.82 -14.28
CA PHE A 175 -8.54 1.42 -13.90
C PHE A 175 -9.82 0.58 -13.91
N ALA A 176 -10.93 1.12 -13.40
CA ALA A 176 -12.21 0.43 -13.42
C ALA A 176 -12.71 0.14 -14.84
N GLU A 177 -12.54 1.07 -15.78
CA GLU A 177 -12.87 0.88 -17.19
C GLU A 177 -12.01 -0.23 -17.82
N GLU A 178 -10.72 -0.24 -17.55
CA GLU A 178 -9.80 -1.27 -18.03
C GLU A 178 -10.13 -2.66 -17.47
N LEU A 179 -10.43 -2.73 -16.17
CA LEU A 179 -10.85 -3.96 -15.50
C LEU A 179 -12.16 -4.50 -16.10
N MET A 180 -13.15 -3.64 -16.33
CA MET A 180 -14.41 -4.03 -16.97
C MET A 180 -14.23 -4.44 -18.42
N GLY A 181 -13.28 -3.83 -19.13
CA GLY A 181 -12.94 -4.18 -20.52
C GLY A 181 -12.36 -5.58 -20.67
N ARG A 182 -11.64 -6.07 -19.68
CA ARG A 182 -11.12 -7.46 -19.66
C ARG A 182 -12.20 -8.53 -19.47
N LYS A 183 -13.32 -8.18 -18.87
CA LYS A 183 -14.41 -9.12 -18.55
C LYS A 183 -15.41 -9.31 -19.71
N LYS A 184 -15.18 -8.65 -20.84
CA LYS A 184 -15.95 -8.82 -22.09
C LYS A 184 -15.21 -9.70 -23.08
#